data_b25cf176d26176d3fa0a58f2c252c1f9
#
_entry.id   b25cf176d26176d3fa0a58f2c252c1f9
#
_cell.length_a   1.000
_cell.length_b   1.000
_cell.length_c   1.000
_cell.angle_alpha   90.00
_cell.angle_beta   90.00
_cell.angle_gamma   90.00
#
_symmetry.space_group_name_H-M   'P 1'
#
loop_
_entity.id
_entity.type
_entity.pdbx_description
1 polymer ?
#
loop_
_entity_poly.entity_id
_entity_poly.type
_entity_poly.pdbx_seq_one_letter_code
_entity_poly.pdbx_strand_id
1 'polypeptide(L)'
;MKNNTLPDFSKLRKDAEGLLAKDTLRSNSNLHEGDLMKLKHELQVHQIELEMQNEELIRTKNQAISDIEKYIDLYDFIPSGIITISDKGIILNLNFRAAKLLNNDRRILKNTPFINHIHPKSLLTYNQLFNNAFTSEIKKPIELFLLSKTGAPTCVLIDTIAYEKMNQFSITLFDITDYKRQEEATRIKLEDLKDINNYFLCRELKLMEIKEEVNNLLKKAGCDDQYLI
;
A
#
# COMPACT_ATOMS: atom_id res chain seq x y z
N MET A 1 -24.25 5.46 -2.67
CA MET A 1 -24.93 6.70 -3.10
C MET A 1 -25.73 7.20 -1.91
N LYS A 2 -25.20 8.12 -1.14
CA LYS A 2 -26.01 8.87 -0.16
C LYS A 2 -26.40 10.16 -0.87
N ASN A 3 -27.71 10.35 -1.04
CA ASN A 3 -28.32 11.54 -1.58
C ASN A 3 -27.82 12.75 -0.76
N ASN A 4 -27.03 13.60 -1.37
CA ASN A 4 -26.67 14.90 -0.87
C ASN A 4 -27.87 15.81 -1.15
N THR A 5 -28.94 15.67 -0.35
CA THR A 5 -30.05 16.63 -0.37
C THR A 5 -29.48 17.93 0.14
N LEU A 6 -29.44 18.91 -0.74
CA LEU A 6 -29.21 20.33 -0.39
C LEU A 6 -30.07 20.66 0.83
N PRO A 7 -29.54 21.37 1.83
CA PRO A 7 -30.32 21.77 2.98
C PRO A 7 -31.54 22.56 2.50
N ASP A 8 -32.71 22.16 3.00
CA ASP A 8 -33.98 22.81 2.66
C ASP A 8 -33.99 24.20 3.29
N PHE A 9 -33.54 25.19 2.49
CA PHE A 9 -33.48 26.59 2.90
C PHE A 9 -34.83 27.14 3.35
N SER A 10 -35.96 26.55 2.89
CA SER A 10 -37.29 26.94 3.31
C SER A 10 -37.56 26.53 4.77
N LYS A 11 -37.00 25.42 5.21
CA LYS A 11 -37.11 24.92 6.59
C LYS A 11 -36.23 25.71 7.53
N LEU A 12 -35.00 26.01 7.14
CA LEU A 12 -34.07 26.86 7.91
C LEU A 12 -34.63 28.27 8.10
N ARG A 13 -35.30 28.84 7.07
CA ARG A 13 -35.93 30.15 7.14
C ARG A 13 -37.11 30.14 8.11
N LYS A 14 -37.98 29.12 8.08
CA LYS A 14 -39.10 28.97 9.03
C LYS A 14 -38.62 28.84 10.48
N ASP A 15 -37.55 28.08 10.69
CA ASP A 15 -36.98 27.89 12.02
C ASP A 15 -36.36 29.22 12.53
N ALA A 16 -35.70 29.98 11.68
CA ALA A 16 -35.17 31.31 12.01
C ALA A 16 -36.28 32.32 12.28
N GLU A 17 -37.34 32.35 11.47
CA GLU A 17 -38.52 33.19 11.69
C GLU A 17 -39.25 32.82 13.01
N GLY A 18 -39.27 31.54 13.35
CA GLY A 18 -39.84 31.06 14.64
C GLY A 18 -39.01 31.45 15.87
N LEU A 19 -37.69 31.58 15.74
CA LEU A 19 -36.81 32.08 16.80
C LEU A 19 -36.94 33.59 16.97
N LEU A 20 -36.96 34.33 15.88
CA LEU A 20 -37.19 35.80 15.88
C LEU A 20 -38.53 36.19 16.49
N ALA A 21 -39.61 35.45 16.20
CA ALA A 21 -40.94 35.69 16.77
C ALA A 21 -40.97 35.48 18.29
N LYS A 22 -40.13 34.62 18.85
CA LYS A 22 -39.99 34.42 20.31
C LYS A 22 -39.24 35.56 21.00
N ASP A 23 -38.27 36.14 20.32
CA ASP A 23 -37.47 37.25 20.86
C ASP A 23 -38.19 38.62 20.76
N THR A 24 -38.99 38.85 19.71
CA THR A 24 -39.78 40.08 19.55
C THR A 24 -40.87 40.24 20.59
N LEU A 25 -41.34 39.17 21.20
CA LEU A 25 -42.30 39.25 22.33
C LEU A 25 -41.68 39.75 23.64
N ARG A 26 -40.36 39.95 23.69
CA ARG A 26 -39.62 40.45 24.87
C ARG A 26 -39.20 41.92 24.78
N SER A 27 -39.32 42.58 23.63
CA SER A 27 -38.87 43.97 23.44
C SER A 27 -40.00 44.89 23.01
N ASN A 28 -40.84 45.30 23.96
CA ASN A 28 -41.72 46.44 23.78
C ASN A 28 -41.00 47.67 24.33
N SER A 29 -40.27 48.41 23.50
CA SER A 29 -39.74 49.75 23.81
C SER A 29 -39.79 50.62 22.57
N ASN A 30 -40.30 51.84 22.74
CA ASN A 30 -40.41 52.88 21.74
C ASN A 30 -39.02 53.21 21.13
N LEU A 31 -38.75 52.69 19.96
CA LEU A 31 -37.51 52.93 19.21
C LEU A 31 -37.60 54.28 18.54
N HIS A 32 -36.68 55.23 18.84
CA HIS A 32 -36.51 56.49 18.11
C HIS A 32 -36.07 56.15 16.65
N GLU A 33 -36.47 57.04 15.69
CA GLU A 33 -36.17 56.85 14.26
C GLU A 33 -34.67 56.69 13.97
N GLY A 34 -33.79 57.28 14.78
CA GLY A 34 -32.35 57.12 14.73
C GLY A 34 -31.85 55.73 15.17
N ASP A 35 -32.54 55.06 16.08
CA ASP A 35 -32.20 53.72 16.55
C ASP A 35 -32.63 52.66 15.54
N LEU A 36 -33.72 52.89 14.83
CA LEU A 36 -34.15 52.06 13.69
C LEU A 36 -33.15 52.07 12.53
N MET A 37 -32.56 53.27 12.23
CA MET A 37 -31.51 53.35 11.21
C MET A 37 -30.24 52.60 11.59
N LYS A 38 -29.81 52.70 12.86
CA LYS A 38 -28.65 51.95 13.37
C LYS A 38 -28.90 50.46 13.32
N LEU A 39 -30.05 49.98 13.78
CA LEU A 39 -30.41 48.57 13.76
C LEU A 39 -30.46 47.99 12.34
N LYS A 40 -30.99 48.76 11.39
CA LYS A 40 -30.99 48.40 9.97
C LYS A 40 -29.57 48.29 9.43
N HIS A 41 -28.70 49.21 9.78
CA HIS A 41 -27.29 49.15 9.37
C HIS A 41 -26.57 47.95 9.97
N GLU A 42 -26.75 47.67 11.27
CA GLU A 42 -26.18 46.49 11.93
C GLU A 42 -26.68 45.18 11.28
N LEU A 43 -27.97 45.07 10.97
CA LEU A 43 -28.52 43.92 10.25
C LEU A 43 -27.92 43.76 8.87
N GLN A 44 -27.69 44.84 8.12
CA GLN A 44 -27.03 44.79 6.82
C GLN A 44 -25.57 44.32 6.94
N VAL A 45 -24.83 44.82 7.93
CA VAL A 45 -23.45 44.43 8.21
C VAL A 45 -23.41 42.94 8.56
N HIS A 46 -24.26 42.46 9.47
CA HIS A 46 -24.33 41.06 9.82
C HIS A 46 -24.73 40.14 8.65
N GLN A 47 -25.63 40.63 7.79
CA GLN A 47 -25.99 39.87 6.60
C GLN A 47 -24.78 39.68 5.65
N ILE A 48 -24.03 40.76 5.40
CA ILE A 48 -22.81 40.69 4.59
C ILE A 48 -21.75 39.82 5.25
N GLU A 49 -21.58 39.93 6.57
CA GLU A 49 -20.66 39.06 7.32
C GLU A 49 -21.02 37.58 7.19
N LEU A 50 -22.30 37.22 7.32
CA LEU A 50 -22.78 35.85 7.13
C LEU A 50 -22.63 35.37 5.68
N GLU A 51 -22.86 36.23 4.70
CA GLU A 51 -22.62 35.90 3.30
C GLU A 51 -21.13 35.60 3.05
N MET A 52 -20.23 36.48 3.55
CA MET A 52 -18.77 36.28 3.45
C MET A 52 -18.31 34.98 4.16
N GLN A 53 -18.81 34.73 5.37
CA GLN A 53 -18.49 33.49 6.10
C GLN A 53 -18.98 32.26 5.35
N ASN A 54 -20.16 32.30 4.74
CA ASN A 54 -20.70 31.21 3.96
C ASN A 54 -19.87 30.94 2.70
N GLU A 55 -19.46 32.01 2.00
CA GLU A 55 -18.56 31.88 0.84
C GLU A 55 -17.20 31.26 1.24
N GLU A 56 -16.62 31.72 2.36
CA GLU A 56 -15.36 31.15 2.87
C GLU A 56 -15.51 29.68 3.28
N LEU A 57 -16.60 29.28 3.93
CA LEU A 57 -16.92 27.91 4.26
C LEU A 57 -17.06 27.04 2.99
N ILE A 58 -17.75 27.53 1.98
CA ILE A 58 -17.90 26.82 0.69
C ILE A 58 -16.55 26.66 0.02
N ARG A 59 -15.73 27.71 -0.01
CA ARG A 59 -14.38 27.69 -0.59
C ARG A 59 -13.48 26.67 0.14
N THR A 60 -13.46 26.72 1.46
CA THR A 60 -12.66 25.82 2.30
C THR A 60 -13.10 24.36 2.12
N LYS A 61 -14.43 24.13 2.08
CA LYS A 61 -14.99 22.80 1.82
C LYS A 61 -14.58 22.27 0.44
N ASN A 62 -14.67 23.08 -0.59
CA ASN A 62 -14.32 22.68 -1.96
C ASN A 62 -12.81 22.40 -2.06
N GLN A 63 -11.97 23.20 -1.40
CA GLN A 63 -10.54 22.95 -1.32
C GLN A 63 -10.25 21.62 -0.62
N ALA A 64 -10.88 21.36 0.52
CA ALA A 64 -10.71 20.10 1.26
C ALA A 64 -11.15 18.88 0.43
N ILE A 65 -12.25 18.98 -0.33
CA ILE A 65 -12.70 17.92 -1.23
C ILE A 65 -11.65 17.66 -2.32
N SER A 66 -11.15 18.71 -2.98
CA SER A 66 -10.12 18.58 -4.01
C SER A 66 -8.84 17.94 -3.48
N ASP A 67 -8.42 18.28 -2.26
CA ASP A 67 -7.23 17.72 -1.65
C ASP A 67 -7.42 16.26 -1.25
N ILE A 68 -8.63 15.89 -0.80
CA ILE A 68 -8.99 14.48 -0.56
C ILE A 68 -8.99 13.67 -1.85
N GLU A 69 -9.54 14.19 -2.95
CA GLU A 69 -9.52 13.53 -4.25
C GLU A 69 -8.10 13.29 -4.74
N LYS A 70 -7.23 14.29 -4.67
CA LYS A 70 -5.80 14.14 -5.00
C LYS A 70 -5.12 13.08 -4.14
N TYR A 71 -5.42 13.05 -2.84
CA TYR A 71 -4.86 12.05 -1.94
C TYR A 71 -5.32 10.65 -2.30
N ILE A 72 -6.61 10.45 -2.63
CA ILE A 72 -7.16 9.16 -3.05
C ILE A 72 -6.49 8.71 -4.34
N ASP A 73 -6.35 9.60 -5.31
CA ASP A 73 -5.70 9.30 -6.58
C ASP A 73 -4.24 8.87 -6.36
N LEU A 74 -3.47 9.65 -5.61
CA LEU A 74 -2.08 9.30 -5.28
C LEU A 74 -2.01 7.95 -4.57
N TYR A 75 -2.88 7.70 -3.58
CA TYR A 75 -2.91 6.45 -2.83
C TYR A 75 -3.24 5.23 -3.68
N ASP A 76 -4.17 5.36 -4.63
CA ASP A 76 -4.59 4.26 -5.50
C ASP A 76 -3.64 4.05 -6.70
N PHE A 77 -2.91 5.08 -7.16
CA PHE A 77 -1.94 4.99 -8.27
C PHE A 77 -0.52 4.58 -7.85
N ILE A 78 -0.22 4.49 -6.56
CA ILE A 78 1.07 3.96 -6.09
C ILE A 78 1.26 2.52 -6.61
N PRO A 79 2.43 2.18 -7.20
CA PRO A 79 2.68 0.86 -7.78
C PRO A 79 2.74 -0.27 -6.74
N SER A 80 2.88 0.06 -5.47
CA SER A 80 2.87 -0.88 -4.34
C SER A 80 1.47 -1.04 -3.75
N GLY A 81 1.15 -2.24 -3.24
CA GLY A 81 -0.04 -2.46 -2.43
C GLY A 81 0.15 -1.85 -1.05
N ILE A 82 -0.80 -1.05 -0.59
CA ILE A 82 -0.80 -0.52 0.78
C ILE A 82 -2.03 -1.03 1.50
N ILE A 83 -1.82 -1.60 2.68
CA ILE A 83 -2.88 -2.14 3.54
C ILE A 83 -2.68 -1.58 4.94
N THR A 84 -3.74 -1.04 5.52
CA THR A 84 -3.77 -0.67 6.94
C THR A 84 -4.54 -1.75 7.69
N ILE A 85 -3.91 -2.33 8.71
CA ILE A 85 -4.51 -3.34 9.58
C ILE A 85 -4.57 -2.87 11.03
N SER A 86 -5.51 -3.42 11.79
CA SER A 86 -5.62 -3.21 13.23
C SER A 86 -4.60 -4.05 13.99
N ASP A 87 -4.51 -3.82 15.31
CA ASP A 87 -3.80 -4.66 16.29
C ASP A 87 -4.21 -6.14 16.27
N LYS A 88 -5.43 -6.43 15.80
CA LYS A 88 -5.97 -7.79 15.63
C LYS A 88 -5.72 -8.39 14.25
N GLY A 89 -4.97 -7.71 13.38
CA GLY A 89 -4.71 -8.18 12.02
C GLY A 89 -5.89 -8.03 11.05
N ILE A 90 -6.90 -7.22 11.39
CA ILE A 90 -8.09 -6.98 10.53
C ILE A 90 -7.77 -5.84 9.56
N ILE A 91 -8.07 -6.03 8.28
CA ILE A 91 -7.90 -5.02 7.23
C ILE A 91 -8.88 -3.86 7.46
N LEU A 92 -8.36 -2.68 7.77
CA LEU A 92 -9.14 -1.45 7.95
C LEU A 92 -9.28 -0.69 6.64
N ASN A 93 -8.19 -0.57 5.90
CA ASN A 93 -8.16 0.10 4.60
C ASN A 93 -7.10 -0.52 3.69
N LEU A 94 -7.28 -0.38 2.37
CA LEU A 94 -6.33 -0.83 1.37
C LEU A 94 -6.48 -0.01 0.09
N ASN A 95 -5.38 0.15 -0.68
CA ASN A 95 -5.41 0.80 -1.97
C ASN A 95 -5.84 -0.18 -3.09
N PHE A 96 -6.05 0.35 -4.29
CA PHE A 96 -6.45 -0.45 -5.44
C PHE A 96 -5.41 -1.53 -5.80
N ARG A 97 -4.12 -1.20 -5.71
CA ARG A 97 -3.04 -2.15 -6.01
C ARG A 97 -3.03 -3.34 -5.04
N ALA A 98 -3.24 -3.12 -3.75
CA ALA A 98 -3.35 -4.18 -2.76
C ALA A 98 -4.55 -5.09 -3.02
N ALA A 99 -5.71 -4.53 -3.37
CA ALA A 99 -6.89 -5.31 -3.73
C ALA A 99 -6.63 -6.21 -4.95
N LYS A 100 -5.91 -5.69 -5.96
CA LYS A 100 -5.48 -6.45 -7.14
C LYS A 100 -4.51 -7.59 -6.78
N LEU A 101 -3.53 -7.34 -5.91
CA LEU A 101 -2.59 -8.35 -5.43
C LEU A 101 -3.29 -9.48 -4.64
N LEU A 102 -4.29 -9.13 -3.83
CA LEU A 102 -5.11 -10.10 -3.09
C LEU A 102 -6.20 -10.74 -3.96
N ASN A 103 -6.30 -10.33 -5.23
CA ASN A 103 -7.24 -10.84 -6.24
C ASN A 103 -8.70 -10.87 -5.74
N ASN A 104 -9.10 -9.81 -5.06
CA ASN A 104 -10.43 -9.65 -4.49
C ASN A 104 -10.91 -8.19 -4.53
N ASP A 105 -12.24 -8.00 -4.44
CA ASP A 105 -12.82 -6.66 -4.36
C ASP A 105 -12.46 -5.99 -3.02
N ARG A 106 -12.11 -4.69 -3.07
CA ARG A 106 -11.79 -3.86 -1.91
C ARG A 106 -12.87 -3.89 -0.82
N ARG A 107 -14.14 -4.00 -1.23
CA ARG A 107 -15.28 -4.01 -0.31
C ARG A 107 -15.34 -5.31 0.49
N ILE A 108 -14.99 -6.43 -0.16
CA ILE A 108 -14.98 -7.76 0.46
C ILE A 108 -13.79 -7.89 1.42
N LEU A 109 -12.64 -7.31 1.05
CA LEU A 109 -11.40 -7.38 1.83
C LEU A 109 -11.47 -6.56 3.13
N LYS A 110 -12.20 -5.45 3.13
CA LYS A 110 -12.41 -4.65 4.35
C LYS A 110 -13.07 -5.49 5.45
N ASN A 111 -12.58 -5.31 6.67
CA ASN A 111 -13.03 -6.00 7.88
C ASN A 111 -12.78 -7.52 7.88
N THR A 112 -11.92 -8.03 6.97
CA THR A 112 -11.46 -9.43 7.01
C THR A 112 -10.06 -9.52 7.63
N PRO A 113 -9.72 -10.66 8.28
CA PRO A 113 -8.36 -10.89 8.75
C PRO A 113 -7.39 -11.03 7.58
N PHE A 114 -6.27 -10.30 7.61
CA PHE A 114 -5.26 -10.36 6.55
C PHE A 114 -4.61 -11.75 6.42
N ILE A 115 -4.50 -12.49 7.53
CA ILE A 115 -3.96 -13.85 7.57
C ILE A 115 -4.69 -14.82 6.60
N ASN A 116 -5.97 -14.60 6.33
CA ASN A 116 -6.76 -15.42 5.40
C ASN A 116 -6.28 -15.34 3.93
N HIS A 117 -5.46 -14.35 3.63
CA HIS A 117 -4.92 -14.09 2.29
C HIS A 117 -3.46 -14.52 2.16
N ILE A 118 -2.88 -15.11 3.21
CA ILE A 118 -1.49 -15.56 3.25
C ILE A 118 -1.42 -17.05 2.95
N HIS A 119 -0.46 -17.41 2.09
CA HIS A 119 -0.23 -18.81 1.74
C HIS A 119 0.27 -19.60 2.98
N PRO A 120 -0.17 -20.87 3.18
CA PRO A 120 0.20 -21.69 4.35
C PRO A 120 1.71 -21.75 4.62
N LYS A 121 2.54 -21.78 3.59
CA LYS A 121 4.02 -21.77 3.70
C LYS A 121 4.58 -20.53 4.40
N SER A 122 3.86 -19.41 4.38
CA SER A 122 4.31 -18.12 4.93
C SER A 122 3.63 -17.74 6.24
N LEU A 123 2.75 -18.57 6.79
CA LEU A 123 2.02 -18.26 8.02
C LEU A 123 2.93 -18.07 9.24
N LEU A 124 3.99 -18.89 9.37
CA LEU A 124 4.95 -18.76 10.46
C LEU A 124 5.70 -17.43 10.39
N THR A 125 6.16 -17.09 9.20
CA THR A 125 6.87 -15.82 8.93
C THR A 125 5.98 -14.62 9.20
N TYR A 126 4.71 -14.69 8.78
CA TYR A 126 3.73 -13.64 9.06
C TYR A 126 3.48 -13.47 10.56
N ASN A 127 3.28 -14.55 11.31
CA ASN A 127 3.06 -14.47 12.75
C ASN A 127 4.26 -13.87 13.50
N GLN A 128 5.48 -14.20 13.07
CA GLN A 128 6.70 -13.58 13.60
C GLN A 128 6.75 -12.08 13.30
N LEU A 129 6.43 -11.67 12.05
CA LEU A 129 6.36 -10.28 11.67
C LEU A 129 5.31 -9.53 12.50
N PHE A 130 4.12 -10.10 12.64
CA PHE A 130 3.02 -9.49 13.35
C PHE A 130 3.33 -9.30 14.84
N ASN A 131 3.88 -10.33 15.50
CA ASN A 131 4.25 -10.27 16.92
C ASN A 131 5.39 -9.27 17.18
N ASN A 132 6.34 -9.14 16.25
CA ASN A 132 7.46 -8.22 16.37
C ASN A 132 7.15 -6.81 15.87
N ALA A 133 6.00 -6.60 15.27
CA ALA A 133 5.66 -5.32 14.65
C ALA A 133 5.54 -4.18 15.66
N PHE A 134 5.22 -4.46 16.92
CA PHE A 134 5.16 -3.47 18.01
C PHE A 134 6.45 -3.39 18.84
N THR A 135 7.34 -4.39 18.77
CA THR A 135 8.46 -4.53 19.70
C THR A 135 9.84 -4.20 19.11
N SER A 136 9.99 -4.14 17.79
CA SER A 136 11.30 -3.97 17.15
C SER A 136 11.45 -2.61 16.49
N GLU A 137 12.52 -1.89 16.83
CA GLU A 137 12.89 -0.62 16.20
C GLU A 137 13.39 -0.80 14.75
N ILE A 138 13.96 -1.96 14.42
CA ILE A 138 14.51 -2.25 13.08
C ILE A 138 13.64 -3.32 12.41
N LYS A 139 12.86 -2.89 11.44
CA LYS A 139 12.02 -3.77 10.62
C LYS A 139 12.72 -4.05 9.31
N LYS A 140 13.12 -5.30 9.08
CA LYS A 140 13.62 -5.74 7.77
C LYS A 140 12.44 -6.16 6.90
N PRO A 141 12.46 -5.79 5.60
CA PRO A 141 11.47 -6.31 4.66
C PRO A 141 11.50 -7.85 4.63
N ILE A 142 10.33 -8.47 4.56
CA ILE A 142 10.17 -9.92 4.64
C ILE A 142 9.42 -10.40 3.40
N GLU A 143 9.88 -11.52 2.82
CA GLU A 143 9.23 -12.16 1.70
C GLU A 143 8.08 -13.06 2.20
N LEU A 144 6.90 -12.90 1.62
CA LEU A 144 5.74 -13.73 1.89
C LEU A 144 5.05 -14.14 0.59
N PHE A 145 4.37 -15.29 0.64
CA PHE A 145 3.51 -15.75 -0.44
C PHE A 145 2.05 -15.45 -0.11
N LEU A 146 1.36 -14.78 -1.03
CA LEU A 146 -0.07 -14.56 -0.95
C LEU A 146 -0.84 -15.69 -1.62
N LEU A 147 -2.04 -15.96 -1.11
CA LEU A 147 -2.98 -16.87 -1.76
C LEU A 147 -3.46 -16.27 -3.08
N SER A 148 -3.36 -17.04 -4.15
CA SER A 148 -3.93 -16.68 -5.44
C SER A 148 -5.11 -17.58 -5.78
N LYS A 149 -6.18 -17.01 -6.31
CA LYS A 149 -7.30 -17.78 -6.86
C LYS A 149 -6.95 -18.49 -8.16
N THR A 150 -5.91 -18.07 -8.85
CA THR A 150 -5.43 -18.64 -10.12
C THR A 150 -4.46 -19.81 -9.94
N GLY A 151 -4.18 -20.24 -8.71
CA GLY A 151 -3.38 -21.42 -8.38
C GLY A 151 -1.89 -21.14 -8.14
N ALA A 152 -1.26 -20.18 -8.80
CA ALA A 152 0.13 -19.84 -8.53
C ALA A 152 0.22 -18.78 -7.42
N PRO A 153 0.99 -19.03 -6.33
CA PRO A 153 1.14 -18.04 -5.26
C PRO A 153 1.90 -16.80 -5.76
N THR A 154 1.46 -15.63 -5.35
CA THR A 154 2.14 -14.36 -5.63
C THR A 154 3.19 -14.10 -4.56
N CYS A 155 4.45 -13.94 -4.95
CA CYS A 155 5.53 -13.59 -4.02
C CYS A 155 5.56 -12.09 -3.80
N VAL A 156 5.45 -11.65 -2.55
CA VAL A 156 5.50 -10.23 -2.19
C VAL A 156 6.57 -9.97 -1.16
N LEU A 157 7.26 -8.84 -1.31
CA LEU A 157 8.10 -8.27 -0.28
C LEU A 157 7.24 -7.36 0.58
N ILE A 158 7.25 -7.57 1.89
CA ILE A 158 6.45 -6.82 2.84
C ILE A 158 7.34 -5.92 3.68
N ASP A 159 6.99 -4.65 3.73
CA ASP A 159 7.50 -3.68 4.68
C ASP A 159 6.37 -3.18 5.60
N THR A 160 6.68 -2.94 6.87
CA THR A 160 5.66 -2.59 7.88
C THR A 160 6.05 -1.35 8.65
N ILE A 161 5.07 -0.44 8.81
CA ILE A 161 5.20 0.76 9.63
C ILE A 161 4.10 0.72 10.70
N ALA A 162 4.48 0.79 11.97
CA ALA A 162 3.53 0.85 13.08
C ALA A 162 3.14 2.30 13.38
N TYR A 163 1.86 2.54 13.57
CA TYR A 163 1.31 3.78 14.09
C TYR A 163 0.85 3.56 15.53
N GLU A 164 1.77 3.70 16.48
CA GLU A 164 1.54 3.42 17.92
C GLU A 164 0.33 4.17 18.48
N LYS A 165 0.16 5.45 18.13
CA LYS A 165 -0.96 6.27 18.61
C LYS A 165 -2.34 5.75 18.21
N MET A 166 -2.43 4.95 17.15
CA MET A 166 -3.71 4.46 16.59
C MET A 166 -3.86 2.95 16.74
N ASN A 167 -2.89 2.23 17.32
CA ASN A 167 -2.85 0.77 17.36
C ASN A 167 -3.09 0.15 15.97
N GLN A 168 -2.44 0.70 14.96
CA GLN A 168 -2.58 0.30 13.57
C GLN A 168 -1.22 0.09 12.92
N PHE A 169 -1.20 -0.78 11.90
CA PHE A 169 -0.03 -0.99 11.05
C PHE A 169 -0.34 -0.62 9.61
N SER A 170 0.60 0.01 8.95
CA SER A 170 0.63 0.08 7.50
C SER A 170 1.57 -1.00 6.98
N ILE A 171 1.06 -1.83 6.09
CA ILE A 171 1.80 -2.86 5.37
C ILE A 171 1.93 -2.40 3.93
N THR A 172 3.16 -2.32 3.44
CA THR A 172 3.44 -2.08 2.03
C THR A 172 3.82 -3.41 1.37
N LEU A 173 3.15 -3.74 0.25
CA LEU A 173 3.33 -4.95 -0.52
C LEU A 173 4.00 -4.62 -1.86
N PHE A 174 5.16 -5.17 -2.13
CA PHE A 174 5.82 -5.12 -3.42
C PHE A 174 5.73 -6.48 -4.10
N ASP A 175 5.17 -6.53 -5.30
CA ASP A 175 5.15 -7.76 -6.10
C ASP A 175 6.56 -8.04 -6.64
N ILE A 176 7.17 -9.12 -6.15
CA ILE A 176 8.49 -9.57 -6.57
C ILE A 176 8.43 -10.91 -7.32
N THR A 177 7.24 -11.30 -7.77
CA THR A 177 7.02 -12.61 -8.41
C THR A 177 7.89 -12.79 -9.66
N ASP A 178 7.94 -11.80 -10.53
CA ASP A 178 8.74 -11.85 -11.75
C ASP A 178 10.24 -11.80 -11.45
N TYR A 179 10.64 -11.02 -10.47
CA TYR A 179 12.02 -10.98 -10.00
C TYR A 179 12.47 -12.36 -9.51
N LYS A 180 11.67 -13.02 -8.67
CA LYS A 180 11.97 -14.38 -8.16
C LYS A 180 12.02 -15.44 -9.26
N ARG A 181 11.15 -15.33 -10.26
CA ARG A 181 11.21 -16.22 -11.43
C ARG A 181 12.50 -16.05 -12.23
N GLN A 182 12.94 -14.82 -12.42
CA GLN A 182 14.19 -14.52 -13.12
C GLN A 182 15.41 -14.98 -12.31
N GLU A 183 15.41 -14.75 -11.00
CA GLU A 183 16.45 -15.22 -10.08
C GLU A 183 16.61 -16.74 -10.15
N GLU A 184 15.50 -17.47 -10.07
CA GLU A 184 15.49 -18.94 -10.16
C GLU A 184 15.93 -19.44 -11.54
N ALA A 185 15.46 -18.83 -12.62
CA ALA A 185 15.90 -19.19 -13.96
C ALA A 185 17.42 -18.95 -14.17
N THR A 186 17.95 -17.88 -13.57
CA THR A 186 19.39 -17.59 -13.61
C THR A 186 20.17 -18.59 -12.77
N ARG A 187 19.66 -19.01 -11.62
CA ARG A 187 20.26 -20.03 -10.76
C ARG A 187 20.38 -21.36 -11.47
N ILE A 188 19.30 -21.81 -12.12
CA ILE A 188 19.29 -23.06 -12.89
C ILE A 188 20.35 -23.00 -14.00
N LYS A 189 20.40 -21.90 -14.78
CA LYS A 189 21.42 -21.75 -15.84
C LYS A 189 22.85 -21.78 -15.30
N LEU A 190 23.10 -21.20 -14.13
CA LEU A 190 24.42 -21.25 -13.49
C LEU A 190 24.79 -22.65 -13.03
N GLU A 191 23.85 -23.44 -12.54
CA GLU A 191 24.07 -24.87 -12.19
C GLU A 191 24.38 -25.66 -13.43
N ASP A 192 23.60 -25.52 -14.50
CA ASP A 192 23.87 -26.20 -15.79
C ASP A 192 25.26 -25.86 -16.34
N LEU A 193 25.67 -24.58 -16.29
CA LEU A 193 27.01 -24.17 -16.73
C LEU A 193 28.11 -24.76 -15.87
N LYS A 194 27.92 -24.87 -14.56
CA LYS A 194 28.89 -25.51 -13.67
C LYS A 194 29.04 -27.01 -14.00
N ASP A 195 27.95 -27.69 -14.26
CA ASP A 195 27.97 -29.11 -14.61
C ASP A 195 28.68 -29.37 -15.95
N ILE A 196 28.42 -28.53 -16.95
CA ILE A 196 29.12 -28.57 -18.24
C ILE A 196 30.63 -28.30 -18.04
N ASN A 197 31.00 -27.29 -17.26
CA ASN A 197 32.38 -26.97 -16.98
C ASN A 197 33.11 -28.11 -16.26
N ASN A 198 32.46 -28.71 -15.27
CA ASN A 198 32.99 -29.91 -14.58
C ASN A 198 33.22 -31.08 -15.54
N TYR A 199 32.26 -31.30 -16.47
CA TYR A 199 32.41 -32.32 -17.49
C TYR A 199 33.64 -32.07 -18.39
N PHE A 200 33.87 -30.84 -18.82
CA PHE A 200 35.05 -30.49 -19.62
C PHE A 200 36.35 -30.66 -18.84
N LEU A 201 36.38 -30.25 -17.58
CA LEU A 201 37.57 -30.44 -16.71
C LEU A 201 37.88 -31.94 -16.53
N CYS A 202 36.89 -32.77 -16.27
CA CYS A 202 37.08 -34.23 -16.17
C CYS A 202 37.59 -34.84 -17.48
N ARG A 203 37.12 -34.35 -18.62
CA ARG A 203 37.58 -34.80 -19.95
C ARG A 203 39.04 -34.37 -20.21
N GLU A 204 39.43 -33.15 -19.88
CA GLU A 204 40.80 -32.67 -20.00
C GLU A 204 41.77 -33.47 -19.12
N LEU A 205 41.39 -33.69 -17.86
CA LEU A 205 42.21 -34.56 -16.97
C LEU A 205 42.42 -35.93 -17.54
N LYS A 206 41.37 -36.56 -18.06
CA LYS A 206 41.44 -37.87 -18.69
C LYS A 206 42.32 -37.88 -19.94
N LEU A 207 42.29 -36.82 -20.75
CA LEU A 207 43.14 -36.66 -21.90
C LEU A 207 44.62 -36.50 -21.48
N MET A 208 44.91 -35.77 -20.40
CA MET A 208 46.25 -35.66 -19.83
C MET A 208 46.77 -37.03 -19.36
N GLU A 209 45.97 -37.78 -18.59
CA GLU A 209 46.33 -39.13 -18.15
C GLU A 209 46.70 -40.04 -19.35
N ILE A 210 45.84 -40.04 -20.39
CA ILE A 210 46.10 -40.86 -21.61
C ILE A 210 47.38 -40.38 -22.30
N LYS A 211 47.65 -39.06 -22.42
CA LYS A 211 48.88 -38.55 -23.02
C LYS A 211 50.09 -39.00 -22.23
N GLU A 212 50.05 -38.93 -20.90
CA GLU A 212 51.14 -39.42 -20.04
C GLU A 212 51.40 -40.90 -20.24
N GLU A 213 50.32 -41.72 -20.31
CA GLU A 213 50.42 -43.16 -20.51
C GLU A 213 51.03 -43.49 -21.86
N VAL A 214 50.62 -42.81 -22.95
CA VAL A 214 51.20 -42.95 -24.29
C VAL A 214 52.66 -42.53 -24.30
N ASN A 215 53.04 -41.42 -23.72
CA ASN A 215 54.44 -41.00 -23.64
C ASN A 215 55.31 -41.99 -22.85
N ASN A 216 54.77 -42.57 -21.76
CA ASN A 216 55.45 -43.60 -20.99
C ASN A 216 55.67 -44.90 -21.81
N LEU A 217 54.72 -45.30 -22.64
CA LEU A 217 54.82 -46.46 -23.54
C LEU A 217 55.85 -46.17 -24.67
N LEU A 218 55.86 -45.00 -25.26
CA LEU A 218 56.82 -44.55 -26.27
C LEU A 218 58.26 -44.60 -25.73
N LYS A 219 58.51 -44.10 -24.52
CA LYS A 219 59.81 -44.16 -23.85
C LYS A 219 60.25 -45.64 -23.65
N LYS A 220 59.35 -46.50 -23.25
CA LYS A 220 59.66 -47.96 -23.14
C LYS A 220 60.00 -48.61 -24.48
N ALA A 221 59.43 -48.10 -25.58
CA ALA A 221 59.66 -48.59 -26.95
C ALA A 221 60.90 -47.91 -27.60
N GLY A 222 61.61 -47.03 -26.92
CA GLY A 222 62.81 -46.31 -27.46
C GLY A 222 62.45 -45.20 -28.46
N CYS A 223 61.25 -44.70 -28.43
CA CYS A 223 60.80 -43.57 -29.25
C CYS A 223 60.75 -42.25 -28.41
N ASP A 224 60.89 -41.08 -29.07
CA ASP A 224 60.76 -39.80 -28.42
C ASP A 224 59.31 -39.47 -28.03
N ASP A 225 59.12 -38.60 -27.00
CA ASP A 225 57.78 -38.15 -26.54
C ASP A 225 57.06 -37.42 -27.66
N GLN A 226 55.82 -37.87 -27.98
CA GLN A 226 55.01 -37.34 -29.07
C GLN A 226 53.96 -36.31 -28.62
N TYR A 227 53.66 -36.30 -27.35
CA TYR A 227 52.64 -35.38 -26.79
C TYR A 227 53.23 -34.50 -25.69
N LEU A 228 53.12 -33.21 -25.86
CA LEU A 228 53.39 -32.25 -24.79
C LEU A 228 52.28 -32.32 -23.76
N ILE A 229 52.63 -32.46 -22.51
CA ILE A 229 51.70 -32.45 -21.35
C ILE A 229 51.47 -31.03 -20.89
#